data_c7cfc78f6b59e0845ac565d1940c70c9
#
_entry.id   c7cfc78f6b59e0845ac565d1940c70c9
#
_cell.length_a   1.000
_cell.length_b   1.000
_cell.length_c   1.000
_cell.angle_alpha   90.00
_cell.angle_beta   90.00
_cell.angle_gamma   90.00
#
_symmetry.space_group_name_H-M   'P 1'
#
loop_
_entity.id
_entity.type
_entity.pdbx_description
1 polymer ?
#
loop_
_entity_poly.entity_id
_entity_poly.type
_entity_poly.pdbx_seq_one_letter_code
_entity_poly.pdbx_strand_id
1 'polypeptide(L)'
;KGEKYNIKPIRKNNTKSSKKSAKADLEELIGLDEIKSEIRKILNYVSLNKERGKMPTLHMCFYGNPGTGKTSVARVIGKLFAEERILPGNGDFVEVHGRDLVAKFVGWTAQKVHEVVGKAIGGVLFIDEAYSLISRGRGGFESEAIDTLIKEMEDHRDEICIILAGYTDEMKELLKENPGFESRIQFNIDFPDYNHVNQSILVFD
;
A
#
# COMPACT_ATOMS: atom_id res chain seq x y z
N LYS A 1 16.93 32.06 -31.38
CA LYS A 1 18.13 31.53 -30.71
C LYS A 1 17.63 30.87 -29.44
N GLY A 2 17.49 29.52 -29.45
CA GLY A 2 17.03 28.73 -28.31
C GLY A 2 18.23 28.20 -27.56
N GLU A 3 18.29 28.46 -26.28
CA GLU A 3 19.31 27.89 -25.38
C GLU A 3 18.94 26.43 -25.07
N LYS A 4 19.82 25.51 -25.44
CA LYS A 4 19.75 24.10 -25.11
C LYS A 4 20.26 23.90 -23.68
N TYR A 5 19.36 23.56 -22.76
CA TYR A 5 19.75 23.11 -21.43
C TYR A 5 20.39 21.72 -21.53
N ASN A 6 21.68 21.67 -21.25
CA ASN A 6 22.49 20.46 -21.29
C ASN A 6 22.41 19.78 -19.89
N ILE A 7 21.43 18.90 -19.70
CA ILE A 7 21.29 18.12 -18.45
C ILE A 7 22.26 16.95 -18.55
N LYS A 8 23.37 17.02 -17.80
CA LYS A 8 24.27 15.88 -17.63
C LYS A 8 23.58 14.76 -16.89
N PRO A 9 23.62 13.49 -17.37
CA PRO A 9 23.05 12.37 -16.64
C PRO A 9 23.83 12.17 -15.33
N ILE A 10 23.09 12.09 -14.22
CA ILE A 10 23.64 11.73 -12.91
C ILE A 10 24.16 10.28 -13.03
N ARG A 11 25.46 10.10 -12.89
CA ARG A 11 26.08 8.77 -12.80
C ARG A 11 25.50 8.07 -11.58
N LYS A 12 24.74 6.97 -11.82
CA LYS A 12 24.39 6.01 -10.77
C LYS A 12 25.69 5.42 -10.24
N ASN A 13 26.09 5.82 -9.06
CA ASN A 13 27.14 5.15 -8.32
C ASN A 13 26.67 3.73 -8.02
N ASN A 14 27.22 2.73 -8.73
CA ASN A 14 27.11 1.33 -8.41
C ASN A 14 27.98 1.06 -7.16
N THR A 15 27.50 1.46 -5.99
CA THR A 15 27.95 0.84 -4.75
C THR A 15 27.23 -0.49 -4.65
N LYS A 16 27.98 -1.59 -4.73
CA LYS A 16 27.54 -2.92 -4.31
C LYS A 16 27.30 -2.87 -2.80
N SER A 17 26.17 -2.31 -2.36
CA SER A 17 25.63 -2.60 -1.04
C SER A 17 25.06 -4.02 -1.14
N SER A 18 25.49 -4.93 -0.28
CA SER A 18 24.83 -6.20 -0.06
C SER A 18 23.33 -5.89 0.13
N LYS A 19 22.48 -6.31 -0.82
CA LYS A 19 21.03 -6.11 -0.71
C LYS A 19 20.59 -6.79 0.57
N LYS A 20 20.24 -6.01 1.58
CA LYS A 20 19.67 -6.50 2.81
C LYS A 20 18.37 -7.23 2.45
N SER A 21 18.16 -8.43 3.01
CA SER A 21 16.94 -9.20 2.77
C SER A 21 15.73 -8.44 3.32
N ALA A 22 14.60 -8.47 2.63
CA ALA A 22 13.36 -7.88 3.13
C ALA A 22 12.91 -8.52 4.46
N LYS A 23 13.28 -9.76 4.72
CA LYS A 23 13.10 -10.40 6.04
C LYS A 23 13.90 -9.70 7.13
N ALA A 24 15.14 -9.27 6.83
CA ALA A 24 15.93 -8.49 7.77
C ALA A 24 15.31 -7.09 8.00
N ASP A 25 14.82 -6.44 6.95
CA ASP A 25 14.09 -5.16 7.07
C ASP A 25 12.85 -5.31 7.98
N LEU A 26 12.13 -6.44 7.88
CA LEU A 26 10.97 -6.73 8.75
C LEU A 26 11.39 -6.84 10.22
N GLU A 27 12.50 -7.53 10.50
CA GLU A 27 12.97 -7.72 11.89
C GLU A 27 13.46 -6.41 12.53
N GLU A 28 13.93 -5.47 11.74
CA GLU A 28 14.40 -4.15 12.22
C GLU A 28 13.29 -3.16 12.57
N LEU A 29 12.04 -3.44 12.19
CA LEU A 29 10.92 -2.62 12.63
C LEU A 29 10.81 -2.69 14.16
N ILE A 30 10.89 -1.54 14.83
CA ILE A 30 10.91 -1.46 16.29
C ILE A 30 9.49 -1.54 16.84
N GLY A 31 9.28 -2.35 17.87
CA GLY A 31 8.03 -2.37 18.66
C GLY A 31 6.78 -2.86 17.95
N LEU A 32 6.91 -3.59 16.82
CA LEU A 32 5.81 -4.08 16.01
C LEU A 32 5.77 -5.62 15.97
N ASP A 33 6.04 -6.30 17.08
CA ASP A 33 6.21 -7.76 17.11
C ASP A 33 4.94 -8.52 16.72
N GLU A 34 3.77 -8.02 17.12
CA GLU A 34 2.48 -8.60 16.73
C GLU A 34 2.27 -8.48 15.20
N ILE A 35 2.57 -7.31 14.64
CA ILE A 35 2.48 -7.05 13.19
C ILE A 35 3.48 -7.92 12.42
N LYS A 36 4.71 -8.05 12.88
CA LYS A 36 5.71 -8.97 12.28
C LYS A 36 5.19 -10.41 12.25
N SER A 37 4.58 -10.85 13.35
CA SER A 37 3.96 -12.17 13.44
C SER A 37 2.83 -12.33 12.42
N GLU A 38 1.98 -11.31 12.28
CA GLU A 38 0.87 -11.32 11.33
C GLU A 38 1.37 -11.36 9.88
N ILE A 39 2.37 -10.55 9.54
CA ILE A 39 3.00 -10.57 8.21
C ILE A 39 3.58 -11.96 7.88
N ARG A 40 4.25 -12.62 8.84
CA ARG A 40 4.76 -13.98 8.62
C ARG A 40 3.64 -14.99 8.36
N LYS A 41 2.50 -14.88 9.05
CA LYS A 41 1.32 -15.72 8.79
C LYS A 41 0.76 -15.46 7.40
N ILE A 42 0.65 -14.20 6.99
CA ILE A 42 0.19 -13.81 5.64
C ILE A 42 1.12 -14.42 4.58
N LEU A 43 2.44 -14.28 4.71
CA LEU A 43 3.40 -14.86 3.78
C LEU A 43 3.25 -16.38 3.67
N ASN A 44 3.13 -17.07 4.79
CA ASN A 44 2.93 -18.53 4.80
C ASN A 44 1.61 -18.92 4.13
N TYR A 45 0.52 -18.21 4.44
CA TYR A 45 -0.78 -18.45 3.84
C TYR A 45 -0.75 -18.28 2.31
N VAL A 46 -0.15 -17.18 1.83
CA VAL A 46 -0.03 -16.88 0.39
C VAL A 46 0.83 -17.92 -0.31
N SER A 47 2.00 -18.27 0.27
CA SER A 47 2.91 -19.26 -0.30
C SER A 47 2.24 -20.64 -0.45
N LEU A 48 1.55 -21.11 0.59
CA LEU A 48 0.82 -22.40 0.56
C LEU A 48 -0.29 -22.42 -0.49
N ASN A 49 -1.02 -21.30 -0.65
CA ASN A 49 -2.08 -21.24 -1.67
C ASN A 49 -1.50 -21.17 -3.08
N LYS A 50 -0.39 -20.44 -3.27
CA LYS A 50 0.34 -20.38 -4.54
C LYS A 50 0.82 -21.75 -4.98
N GLU A 51 1.39 -22.56 -4.07
CA GLU A 51 1.81 -23.93 -4.35
C GLU A 51 0.65 -24.83 -4.78
N ARG A 52 -0.57 -24.53 -4.31
CA ARG A 52 -1.81 -25.22 -4.70
C ARG A 52 -2.45 -24.68 -5.99
N GLY A 53 -1.81 -23.72 -6.65
CA GLY A 53 -2.32 -23.08 -7.85
C GLY A 53 -3.51 -22.14 -7.61
N LYS A 54 -3.71 -21.67 -6.36
CA LYS A 54 -4.80 -20.77 -5.97
C LYS A 54 -4.19 -19.53 -5.36
N MET A 55 -4.05 -18.46 -6.14
CA MET A 55 -3.59 -17.17 -5.61
C MET A 55 -4.72 -16.47 -4.87
N PRO A 56 -4.59 -16.16 -3.57
CA PRO A 56 -5.54 -15.32 -2.85
C PRO A 56 -5.38 -13.87 -3.28
N THR A 57 -6.39 -13.04 -3.07
CA THR A 57 -6.23 -11.59 -3.20
C THR A 57 -5.21 -11.11 -2.15
N LEU A 58 -4.39 -10.12 -2.52
CA LEU A 58 -3.34 -9.60 -1.64
C LEU A 58 -3.71 -8.25 -1.00
N HIS A 59 -4.95 -7.77 -1.26
CA HIS A 59 -5.35 -6.46 -0.78
C HIS A 59 -5.55 -6.45 0.73
N MET A 60 -5.14 -5.33 1.35
CA MET A 60 -5.09 -5.19 2.80
C MET A 60 -5.74 -3.89 3.27
N CYS A 61 -6.19 -3.88 4.52
CA CYS A 61 -6.57 -2.68 5.23
C CYS A 61 -5.72 -2.52 6.49
N PHE A 62 -5.12 -1.34 6.67
CA PHE A 62 -4.29 -0.97 7.82
C PHE A 62 -5.02 0.05 8.67
N TYR A 63 -5.28 -0.30 9.92
CA TYR A 63 -5.96 0.53 10.89
C TYR A 63 -4.97 1.08 11.92
N GLY A 64 -5.07 2.34 12.28
CA GLY A 64 -4.30 2.92 13.37
C GLY A 64 -3.97 4.39 13.19
N ASN A 65 -3.49 5.00 14.25
CA ASN A 65 -3.13 6.41 14.30
C ASN A 65 -1.92 6.77 13.41
N PRO A 66 -1.71 8.05 13.06
CA PRO A 66 -0.52 8.49 12.36
C PRO A 66 0.76 8.13 13.13
N GLY A 67 1.85 7.86 12.43
CA GLY A 67 3.13 7.56 13.05
C GLY A 67 3.26 6.16 13.65
N THR A 68 2.28 5.26 13.50
CA THR A 68 2.34 3.89 14.00
C THR A 68 3.12 2.92 13.11
N GLY A 69 3.72 3.40 12.01
CA GLY A 69 4.58 2.59 11.14
C GLY A 69 3.88 1.94 9.95
N LYS A 70 2.62 2.29 9.65
CA LYS A 70 1.84 1.72 8.53
C LYS A 70 2.59 1.76 7.19
N THR A 71 3.09 2.94 6.80
CA THR A 71 3.83 3.12 5.54
C THR A 71 5.12 2.30 5.51
N SER A 72 5.87 2.27 6.62
CA SER A 72 7.11 1.49 6.72
C SER A 72 6.86 -0.01 6.54
N VAL A 73 5.83 -0.54 7.20
CA VAL A 73 5.40 -1.92 7.07
C VAL A 73 4.94 -2.23 5.64
N ALA A 74 4.15 -1.35 5.02
CA ALA A 74 3.69 -1.53 3.65
C ALA A 74 4.86 -1.61 2.65
N ARG A 75 5.92 -0.79 2.82
CA ARG A 75 7.14 -0.87 2.01
C ARG A 75 7.89 -2.19 2.18
N VAL A 76 7.96 -2.69 3.41
CA VAL A 76 8.59 -3.99 3.69
C VAL A 76 7.79 -5.14 3.05
N ILE A 77 6.46 -5.09 3.11
CA ILE A 77 5.57 -6.07 2.44
C ILE A 77 5.84 -6.09 0.93
N GLY A 78 5.96 -4.94 0.27
CA GLY A 78 6.28 -4.87 -1.15
C GLY A 78 7.58 -5.59 -1.50
N LYS A 79 8.64 -5.36 -0.71
CA LYS A 79 9.92 -6.05 -0.87
C LYS A 79 9.80 -7.56 -0.63
N LEU A 80 9.07 -7.98 0.43
CA LEU A 80 8.84 -9.39 0.75
C LEU A 80 8.09 -10.10 -0.38
N PHE A 81 7.06 -9.49 -0.93
CA PHE A 81 6.29 -10.07 -2.04
C PHE A 81 7.13 -10.22 -3.31
N ALA A 82 8.06 -9.30 -3.56
CA ALA A 82 9.00 -9.40 -4.66
C ALA A 82 10.05 -10.51 -4.43
N GLU A 83 10.67 -10.57 -3.23
CA GLU A 83 11.66 -11.60 -2.89
C GLU A 83 11.08 -13.00 -2.94
N GLU A 84 9.87 -13.20 -2.43
CA GLU A 84 9.16 -14.50 -2.45
C GLU A 84 8.45 -14.75 -3.80
N ARG A 85 8.63 -13.84 -4.79
CA ARG A 85 7.99 -13.92 -6.12
C ARG A 85 6.47 -14.08 -6.05
N ILE A 86 5.86 -13.46 -5.05
CA ILE A 86 4.41 -13.45 -4.86
C ILE A 86 3.78 -12.53 -5.91
N LEU A 87 4.35 -11.32 -6.09
CA LEU A 87 4.02 -10.40 -7.17
C LEU A 87 5.07 -10.45 -8.28
N PRO A 88 4.69 -10.15 -9.54
CA PRO A 88 5.57 -10.29 -10.70
C PRO A 88 6.67 -9.23 -10.82
N GLY A 89 6.57 -8.13 -10.07
CA GLY A 89 7.50 -6.99 -10.14
C GLY A 89 8.69 -7.07 -9.18
N ASN A 90 9.37 -5.95 -9.02
CA ASN A 90 10.57 -5.81 -8.18
C ASN A 90 10.28 -5.26 -6.78
N GLY A 91 9.01 -5.21 -6.36
CA GLY A 91 8.58 -4.61 -5.10
C GLY A 91 8.44 -3.08 -5.19
N ASP A 92 8.07 -2.57 -6.35
CA ASP A 92 7.78 -1.16 -6.54
C ASP A 92 6.69 -0.72 -5.55
N PHE A 93 6.86 0.49 -5.01
CA PHE A 93 5.97 1.04 -4.00
C PHE A 93 5.48 2.42 -4.42
N VAL A 94 4.17 2.52 -4.65
CA VAL A 94 3.50 3.77 -4.98
C VAL A 94 2.67 4.21 -3.78
N GLU A 95 2.89 5.42 -3.30
CA GLU A 95 2.19 6.01 -2.17
C GLU A 95 1.37 7.21 -2.63
N VAL A 96 0.11 7.26 -2.26
CA VAL A 96 -0.81 8.36 -2.53
C VAL A 96 -1.73 8.58 -1.33
N HIS A 97 -2.32 9.77 -1.21
CA HIS A 97 -3.44 9.97 -0.30
C HIS A 97 -4.78 9.73 -1.00
N GLY A 98 -5.80 9.26 -0.27
CA GLY A 98 -7.12 9.00 -0.84
C GLY A 98 -7.68 10.19 -1.62
N ARG A 99 -7.59 11.41 -1.08
CA ARG A 99 -8.00 12.65 -1.76
C ARG A 99 -7.30 12.89 -3.09
N ASP A 100 -6.07 12.38 -3.27
CA ASP A 100 -5.32 12.58 -4.50
C ASP A 100 -5.81 11.70 -5.65
N LEU A 101 -6.63 10.70 -5.39
CA LEU A 101 -7.28 9.88 -6.40
C LEU A 101 -8.49 10.55 -7.03
N VAL A 102 -9.08 11.55 -6.35
CA VAL A 102 -10.23 12.30 -6.86
C VAL A 102 -9.76 13.46 -7.73
N ALA A 103 -10.25 13.55 -8.95
CA ALA A 103 -9.92 14.66 -9.86
C ALA A 103 -10.86 15.84 -9.66
N LYS A 104 -10.45 17.03 -10.13
CA LYS A 104 -11.23 18.25 -10.05
C LYS A 104 -12.28 18.40 -11.16
N PHE A 105 -12.23 17.57 -12.20
CA PHE A 105 -13.06 17.67 -13.39
C PHE A 105 -13.78 16.35 -13.65
N VAL A 106 -14.99 16.44 -14.21
CA VAL A 106 -15.84 15.29 -14.57
C VAL A 106 -15.10 14.37 -15.55
N GLY A 107 -15.14 13.04 -15.30
CA GLY A 107 -14.55 12.03 -16.18
C GLY A 107 -13.03 11.88 -16.09
N TRP A 108 -12.36 12.62 -15.21
CA TRP A 108 -10.91 12.55 -15.04
C TRP A 108 -10.51 11.69 -13.83
N THR A 109 -11.45 11.39 -12.95
CA THR A 109 -11.20 10.60 -11.73
C THR A 109 -10.85 9.17 -12.08
N ALA A 110 -11.62 8.50 -12.93
CA ALA A 110 -11.34 7.14 -13.36
C ALA A 110 -9.96 7.03 -14.05
N GLN A 111 -9.64 7.97 -14.96
CA GLN A 111 -8.34 8.00 -15.63
C GLN A 111 -7.19 8.15 -14.63
N LYS A 112 -7.34 8.98 -13.62
CA LYS A 112 -6.34 9.18 -12.57
C LYS A 112 -6.12 7.93 -11.73
N VAL A 113 -7.21 7.24 -11.36
CA VAL A 113 -7.12 5.95 -10.64
C VAL A 113 -6.37 4.92 -11.50
N HIS A 114 -6.74 4.76 -12.79
CA HIS A 114 -6.03 3.86 -13.71
C HIS A 114 -4.55 4.18 -13.83
N GLU A 115 -4.18 5.47 -13.93
CA GLU A 115 -2.79 5.90 -14.02
C GLU A 115 -2.00 5.53 -12.75
N VAL A 116 -2.58 5.75 -11.57
CA VAL A 116 -1.93 5.47 -10.28
C VAL A 116 -1.79 3.96 -10.09
N VAL A 117 -2.83 3.18 -10.35
CA VAL A 117 -2.79 1.71 -10.28
C VAL A 117 -1.77 1.17 -11.28
N GLY A 118 -1.78 1.64 -12.53
CA GLY A 118 -0.82 1.21 -13.55
C GLY A 118 0.64 1.41 -13.18
N LYS A 119 0.96 2.45 -12.38
CA LYS A 119 2.33 2.67 -11.86
C LYS A 119 2.73 1.68 -10.76
N ALA A 120 1.75 1.05 -10.10
CA ALA A 120 1.97 0.15 -8.99
C ALA A 120 1.84 -1.34 -9.37
N ILE A 121 1.48 -1.65 -10.61
CA ILE A 121 1.42 -3.03 -11.12
C ILE A 121 2.77 -3.72 -10.89
N GLY A 122 2.72 -4.94 -10.38
CA GLY A 122 3.89 -5.72 -9.98
C GLY A 122 4.40 -5.43 -8.58
N GLY A 123 3.76 -4.50 -7.84
CA GLY A 123 4.18 -4.04 -6.52
C GLY A 123 3.03 -3.71 -5.59
N VAL A 124 3.22 -2.66 -4.81
CA VAL A 124 2.25 -2.20 -3.79
C VAL A 124 1.78 -0.79 -4.10
N LEU A 125 0.47 -0.59 -4.12
CA LEU A 125 -0.17 0.70 -4.02
C LEU A 125 -0.64 0.94 -2.59
N PHE A 126 -0.04 1.90 -1.92
CA PHE A 126 -0.41 2.32 -0.57
C PHE A 126 -1.24 3.60 -0.64
N ILE A 127 -2.48 3.54 -0.17
CA ILE A 127 -3.41 4.67 -0.14
C ILE A 127 -3.58 5.09 1.32
N ASP A 128 -2.90 6.16 1.69
CA ASP A 128 -3.03 6.74 3.04
C ASP A 128 -4.28 7.62 3.14
N GLU A 129 -4.82 7.72 4.35
CA GLU A 129 -6.08 8.43 4.59
C GLU A 129 -7.18 8.01 3.60
N ALA A 130 -7.29 6.69 3.31
CA ALA A 130 -8.21 6.17 2.30
C ALA A 130 -9.68 6.54 2.58
N TYR A 131 -10.06 6.79 3.84
CA TYR A 131 -11.37 7.31 4.22
C TYR A 131 -11.69 8.67 3.57
N SER A 132 -10.69 9.42 3.11
CA SER A 132 -10.91 10.67 2.38
C SER A 132 -11.54 10.47 0.99
N LEU A 133 -11.65 9.22 0.53
CA LEU A 133 -12.46 8.84 -0.63
C LEU A 133 -13.98 8.97 -0.36
N ILE A 134 -14.41 9.02 0.92
CA ILE A 134 -15.80 9.29 1.31
C ILE A 134 -15.93 10.75 1.74
N SER A 135 -15.60 11.69 0.91
CA SER A 135 -15.80 13.11 1.26
C SER A 135 -17.30 13.46 1.32
N ARG A 136 -17.77 13.85 2.49
CA ARG A 136 -19.19 14.18 2.77
C ARG A 136 -19.63 15.50 2.13
N GLY A 137 -19.43 15.66 0.85
CA GLY A 137 -19.96 16.86 0.22
C GLY A 137 -19.49 17.16 -1.19
N ARG A 138 -20.41 17.06 -2.10
CA ARG A 138 -20.44 17.61 -3.46
C ARG A 138 -19.94 16.71 -4.59
N GLY A 139 -20.82 15.80 -5.00
CA GLY A 139 -20.97 15.51 -6.41
C GLY A 139 -20.17 14.37 -6.98
N GLY A 140 -20.50 13.11 -6.67
CA GLY A 140 -20.28 11.99 -7.61
C GLY A 140 -18.85 11.56 -7.97
N PHE A 141 -17.86 12.39 -7.75
CA PHE A 141 -16.48 12.11 -8.13
C PHE A 141 -15.79 11.11 -7.20
N GLU A 142 -16.16 11.14 -5.93
CA GLU A 142 -15.66 10.21 -4.91
C GLU A 142 -16.21 8.81 -5.19
N SER A 143 -17.48 8.67 -5.54
CA SER A 143 -18.10 7.42 -5.97
C SER A 143 -17.39 6.84 -7.20
N GLU A 144 -17.09 7.68 -8.21
CA GLU A 144 -16.34 7.27 -9.39
C GLU A 144 -14.94 6.73 -9.04
N ALA A 145 -14.23 7.36 -8.08
CA ALA A 145 -12.93 6.91 -7.62
C ALA A 145 -13.02 5.53 -6.94
N ILE A 146 -14.00 5.35 -6.05
CA ILE A 146 -14.24 4.11 -5.32
C ILE A 146 -14.60 2.98 -6.29
N ASP A 147 -15.57 3.20 -7.17
CA ASP A 147 -16.02 2.18 -8.12
C ASP A 147 -14.90 1.75 -9.06
N THR A 148 -14.11 2.73 -9.54
CA THR A 148 -12.94 2.44 -10.38
C THR A 148 -11.89 1.67 -9.62
N LEU A 149 -11.56 2.06 -8.37
CA LEU A 149 -10.56 1.38 -7.57
C LEU A 149 -10.97 -0.06 -7.24
N ILE A 150 -12.25 -0.29 -6.90
CA ILE A 150 -12.81 -1.63 -6.66
C ILE A 150 -12.68 -2.50 -7.91
N LYS A 151 -12.91 -1.93 -9.10
CA LYS A 151 -12.73 -2.64 -10.36
C LYS A 151 -11.26 -2.98 -10.60
N GLU A 152 -10.34 -2.05 -10.40
CA GLU A 152 -8.90 -2.29 -10.53
C GLU A 152 -8.40 -3.38 -9.57
N MET A 153 -8.92 -3.41 -8.33
CA MET A 153 -8.61 -4.45 -7.36
C MET A 153 -9.00 -5.85 -7.85
N GLU A 154 -10.06 -5.97 -8.63
CA GLU A 154 -10.49 -7.25 -9.22
C GLU A 154 -9.69 -7.59 -10.47
N ASP A 155 -9.58 -6.64 -11.40
CA ASP A 155 -8.97 -6.86 -12.71
C ASP A 155 -7.47 -7.20 -12.59
N HIS A 156 -6.78 -6.66 -11.58
CA HIS A 156 -5.34 -6.84 -11.33
C HIS A 156 -5.03 -7.59 -10.02
N ARG A 157 -5.96 -8.36 -9.48
CA ARG A 157 -5.85 -9.01 -8.16
C ARG A 157 -4.59 -9.87 -7.97
N ASP A 158 -4.06 -10.43 -9.06
CA ASP A 158 -2.87 -11.30 -9.04
C ASP A 158 -1.57 -10.53 -9.36
N GLU A 159 -1.68 -9.23 -9.69
CA GLU A 159 -0.56 -8.41 -10.17
C GLU A 159 -0.20 -7.27 -9.23
N ILE A 160 -1.08 -6.90 -8.29
CA ILE A 160 -0.88 -5.77 -7.38
C ILE A 160 -1.40 -6.07 -5.97
N CYS A 161 -0.72 -5.54 -4.97
CA CYS A 161 -1.26 -5.44 -3.63
C CYS A 161 -1.70 -4.00 -3.35
N ILE A 162 -2.99 -3.78 -3.13
CA ILE A 162 -3.53 -2.47 -2.73
C ILE A 162 -3.74 -2.49 -1.22
N ILE A 163 -3.15 -1.50 -0.53
CA ILE A 163 -3.24 -1.33 0.92
C ILE A 163 -3.97 -0.01 1.19
N LEU A 164 -5.17 -0.11 1.77
CA LEU A 164 -5.93 1.03 2.26
C LEU A 164 -5.52 1.30 3.71
N ALA A 165 -5.14 2.52 4.05
CA ALA A 165 -4.69 2.86 5.39
C ALA A 165 -5.41 4.11 5.93
N GLY A 166 -5.62 4.17 7.25
CA GLY A 166 -6.22 5.31 7.91
C GLY A 166 -6.59 5.05 9.37
N TYR A 167 -7.32 5.99 9.96
CA TYR A 167 -7.84 5.84 11.32
C TYR A 167 -8.85 4.71 11.40
N THR A 168 -8.85 4.02 12.53
CA THR A 168 -9.63 2.79 12.71
C THR A 168 -11.12 2.98 12.46
N ASP A 169 -11.74 3.99 13.03
CA ASP A 169 -13.18 4.17 12.93
C ASP A 169 -13.60 4.65 11.54
N GLU A 170 -12.85 5.55 10.94
CA GLU A 170 -13.08 6.06 9.59
C GLU A 170 -12.87 4.97 8.53
N MET A 171 -11.88 4.10 8.70
CA MET A 171 -11.67 2.97 7.80
C MET A 171 -12.77 1.93 7.90
N LYS A 172 -13.28 1.65 9.11
CA LYS A 172 -14.45 0.77 9.29
C LYS A 172 -15.71 1.35 8.63
N GLU A 173 -15.91 2.67 8.70
CA GLU A 173 -17.00 3.37 8.01
C GLU A 173 -16.84 3.22 6.49
N LEU A 174 -15.64 3.48 5.95
CA LEU A 174 -15.32 3.31 4.52
C LEU A 174 -15.70 1.91 4.01
N LEU A 175 -15.27 0.87 4.71
CA LEU A 175 -15.54 -0.51 4.28
C LEU A 175 -17.03 -0.85 4.40
N LYS A 176 -17.69 -0.43 5.48
CA LYS A 176 -19.13 -0.67 5.69
C LYS A 176 -19.99 -0.01 4.61
N GLU A 177 -19.65 1.20 4.20
CA GLU A 177 -20.39 1.93 3.16
C GLU A 177 -20.10 1.38 1.75
N ASN A 178 -18.99 0.63 1.58
CA ASN A 178 -18.55 0.12 0.29
C ASN A 178 -18.27 -1.39 0.35
N PRO A 179 -19.31 -2.24 0.28
CA PRO A 179 -19.17 -3.72 0.35
C PRO A 179 -18.22 -4.29 -0.72
N GLY A 180 -18.01 -3.55 -1.82
CA GLY A 180 -17.04 -3.90 -2.85
C GLY A 180 -15.60 -3.91 -2.33
N PHE A 181 -15.22 -3.00 -1.43
CA PHE A 181 -13.92 -3.06 -0.76
C PHE A 181 -13.86 -4.22 0.22
N GLU A 182 -14.88 -4.37 1.07
CA GLU A 182 -14.92 -5.42 2.10
C GLU A 182 -14.73 -6.81 1.49
N SER A 183 -15.36 -7.08 0.35
CA SER A 183 -15.27 -8.38 -0.34
C SER A 183 -13.90 -8.67 -0.97
N ARG A 184 -13.06 -7.65 -1.21
CA ARG A 184 -11.75 -7.77 -1.87
C ARG A 184 -10.57 -7.65 -0.92
N ILE A 185 -10.78 -7.07 0.26
CA ILE A 185 -9.74 -6.97 1.30
C ILE A 185 -9.65 -8.31 2.03
N GLN A 186 -8.52 -8.99 1.85
CA GLN A 186 -8.27 -10.29 2.46
C GLN A 186 -7.67 -10.18 3.86
N PHE A 187 -6.85 -9.14 4.09
CA PHE A 187 -6.09 -9.01 5.32
C PHE A 187 -6.36 -7.67 5.99
N ASN A 188 -6.63 -7.73 7.29
CA ASN A 188 -6.85 -6.56 8.13
C ASN A 188 -5.75 -6.53 9.20
N ILE A 189 -5.02 -5.42 9.30
CA ILE A 189 -3.90 -5.28 10.24
C ILE A 189 -4.13 -4.05 11.11
N ASP A 190 -4.24 -4.27 12.41
CA ASP A 190 -4.37 -3.23 13.41
C ASP A 190 -2.99 -2.79 13.90
N PHE A 191 -2.70 -1.49 13.80
CA PHE A 191 -1.48 -0.87 14.28
C PHE A 191 -1.75 -0.20 15.62
N PRO A 192 -1.32 -0.80 16.73
CA PRO A 192 -1.49 -0.20 18.04
C PRO A 192 -0.65 1.07 18.19
N ASP A 193 -1.09 1.96 19.05
CA ASP A 193 -0.27 3.11 19.43
C ASP A 193 1.01 2.64 20.15
N TYR A 194 2.11 3.34 19.88
CA TYR A 194 3.36 3.06 20.59
C TYR A 194 3.20 3.33 22.08
N ASN A 195 3.55 2.37 22.91
CA ASN A 195 3.69 2.57 24.35
C ASN A 195 4.87 3.52 24.62
N HIS A 196 4.79 4.32 25.70
CA HIS A 196 5.82 5.31 26.08
C HIS A 196 7.25 4.75 26.12
N VAL A 197 7.43 3.45 26.33
CA VAL A 197 8.75 2.77 26.32
C VAL A 197 9.31 2.70 24.90
N ASN A 198 8.48 2.49 23.88
CA ASN A 198 8.91 2.40 22.48
C ASN A 198 9.14 3.77 21.85
N GLN A 199 8.45 4.82 22.33
CA GLN A 199 8.65 6.20 21.84
C GLN A 199 10.04 6.74 22.20
N SER A 200 10.62 6.31 23.30
CA SER A 200 11.95 6.77 23.75
C SER A 200 13.09 6.27 22.83
N ILE A 201 12.87 5.20 22.08
CA ILE A 201 13.88 4.61 21.17
C ILE A 201 13.90 5.32 19.82
N LEU A 202 12.77 5.88 19.39
CA LEU A 202 12.64 6.57 18.10
C LEU A 202 13.20 8.00 18.09
N VAL A 203 13.57 8.56 19.24
CA VAL A 203 14.06 9.96 19.39
C VAL A 203 15.58 10.06 19.31
N PHE A 204 16.31 8.95 19.20
CA PHE A 204 17.79 8.92 19.28
C PHE A 204 18.50 8.43 17.99
N ASP A 205 17.81 8.42 16.81
CA ASP A 205 18.45 8.16 15.51
C ASP A 205 18.37 9.39 14.58
#